data_56b8c4a7b72e4f037b31133245768dde
#
_entry.id   56b8c4a7b72e4f037b31133245768dde
#
_cell.length_a   1.000
_cell.length_b   1.000
_cell.length_c   1.000
_cell.angle_alpha   90.00
_cell.angle_beta   90.00
_cell.angle_gamma   90.00
#
_symmetry.space_group_name_H-M   'P 1'
#
loop_
_entity.id
_entity.type
_entity.pdbx_description
1 polymer ?
#
loop_
_entity_poly.entity_id
_entity_poly.type
_entity_poly.pdbx_seq_one_letter_code
_entity_poly.pdbx_strand_id
1 'polypeptide(L)'
;MRAFSWLLAFGLAAAPGRVITFDNERLGQTPPQWTVAMTNHGHAPRWEIVKDLSAATQPYVFAQVSADPVRDRFPLAIFNDATFRDGDVSVRLKPVSGREVQAGGLVWRYRDPNNYYLARANALENNVQVFKVENGQRIPLMAGVRHEIPTNAWSILKVTARGNRFQVFVDHRRILQGWDNTFLTSGKVGLWTVADSVTYFDEFRVTPK
;
A
#
# COMPACT_ATOMS: atom_id res chain seq x y z
N MET A 1 -1.99 50.24 31.71
CA MET A 1 -1.43 48.90 31.73
C MET A 1 -2.11 48.06 30.67
N ARG A 2 -1.39 47.70 29.59
CA ARG A 2 -1.92 46.84 28.52
C ARG A 2 -1.37 45.43 28.77
N ALA A 3 -2.30 44.49 29.03
CA ALA A 3 -1.96 43.07 29.20
C ALA A 3 -1.67 42.46 27.80
N PHE A 4 -0.45 41.99 27.59
CA PHE A 4 -0.09 41.16 26.42
C PHE A 4 -0.47 39.71 26.72
N SER A 5 -1.48 39.22 26.00
CA SER A 5 -1.87 37.81 26.02
C SER A 5 -0.96 37.03 25.07
N TRP A 6 -0.11 36.14 25.61
CA TRP A 6 0.71 35.23 24.82
C TRP A 6 -0.18 34.02 24.45
N LEU A 7 -0.59 33.92 23.18
CA LEU A 7 -1.18 32.71 22.63
C LEU A 7 -0.04 31.67 22.43
N LEU A 8 0.00 30.69 23.31
CA LEU A 8 0.81 29.48 23.12
C LEU A 8 0.20 28.67 21.98
N ALA A 9 0.81 28.69 20.80
CA ALA A 9 0.49 27.78 19.71
C ALA A 9 1.04 26.38 20.08
N PHE A 10 0.17 25.47 20.49
CA PHE A 10 0.52 24.06 20.60
C PHE A 10 0.72 23.51 19.18
N GLY A 11 1.96 23.40 18.75
CA GLY A 11 2.32 22.65 17.58
C GLY A 11 1.98 21.18 17.81
N LEU A 12 1.03 20.63 17.05
CA LEU A 12 0.77 19.19 17.03
C LEU A 12 2.05 18.53 16.50
N ALA A 13 2.79 17.86 17.39
CA ALA A 13 3.92 17.03 16.97
C ALA A 13 3.37 15.90 16.08
N ALA A 14 3.97 15.72 14.90
CA ALA A 14 3.63 14.60 14.02
C ALA A 14 3.87 13.28 14.78
N ALA A 15 2.95 12.35 14.65
CA ALA A 15 3.11 11.03 15.26
C ALA A 15 4.38 10.35 14.72
N PRO A 16 5.16 9.66 15.55
CA PRO A 16 6.36 8.97 15.10
C PRO A 16 6.01 7.94 14.03
N GLY A 17 6.87 7.83 13.01
CA GLY A 17 6.72 6.83 11.96
C GLY A 17 6.75 5.42 12.53
N ARG A 18 5.86 4.54 12.07
CA ARG A 18 5.83 3.12 12.43
C ARG A 18 6.48 2.29 11.34
N VAL A 19 7.28 1.31 11.76
CA VAL A 19 7.83 0.26 10.89
C VAL A 19 7.26 -1.06 11.37
N ILE A 20 6.62 -1.77 10.47
CA ILE A 20 6.02 -3.08 10.70
C ILE A 20 6.86 -4.11 9.94
N THR A 21 7.53 -4.97 10.69
CA THR A 21 8.17 -6.20 10.21
C THR A 21 7.34 -7.40 10.64
N PHE A 22 7.55 -8.53 10.03
CA PHE A 22 6.69 -9.70 10.24
C PHE A 22 7.41 -10.86 10.95
N ASP A 23 8.64 -10.64 11.42
CA ASP A 23 9.52 -11.68 11.95
C ASP A 23 9.04 -12.34 13.24
N ASN A 24 8.17 -11.66 13.98
CA ASN A 24 7.59 -12.18 15.23
C ASN A 24 6.16 -12.69 15.05
N GLU A 25 5.66 -12.73 13.82
CA GLU A 25 4.31 -13.15 13.51
C GLU A 25 4.21 -14.68 13.29
N ARG A 26 3.01 -15.21 13.37
CA ARG A 26 2.79 -16.67 13.26
C ARG A 26 2.67 -17.10 11.80
N LEU A 27 3.49 -18.07 11.41
CA LEU A 27 3.47 -18.66 10.08
C LEU A 27 2.07 -19.18 9.71
N GLY A 28 1.63 -18.91 8.48
CA GLY A 28 0.34 -19.33 7.95
C GLY A 28 -0.87 -18.54 8.47
N GLN A 29 -0.66 -17.46 9.21
CA GLN A 29 -1.75 -16.65 9.78
C GLN A 29 -1.66 -15.20 9.27
N THR A 30 -2.82 -14.53 9.23
CA THR A 30 -2.88 -13.07 9.07
C THR A 30 -2.56 -12.41 10.41
N PRO A 31 -1.62 -11.47 10.49
CA PRO A 31 -1.33 -10.75 11.72
C PRO A 31 -2.55 -9.97 12.23
N PRO A 32 -2.79 -9.90 13.56
CA PRO A 32 -4.03 -9.35 14.12
C PRO A 32 -4.24 -7.86 13.84
N GLN A 33 -3.17 -7.13 13.51
CA GLN A 33 -3.24 -5.71 13.15
C GLN A 33 -3.74 -5.48 11.71
N TRP A 34 -3.99 -6.55 10.95
CA TRP A 34 -4.42 -6.47 9.56
C TRP A 34 -5.82 -7.04 9.36
N THR A 35 -6.65 -6.31 8.63
CA THR A 35 -7.96 -6.77 8.18
C THR A 35 -7.88 -7.14 6.71
N VAL A 36 -8.26 -8.38 6.39
CA VAL A 36 -8.37 -8.86 5.02
C VAL A 36 -9.69 -8.38 4.43
N ALA A 37 -9.63 -7.81 3.23
CA ALA A 37 -10.79 -7.35 2.48
C ALA A 37 -10.59 -7.64 0.99
N MET A 38 -11.61 -7.37 0.19
CA MET A 38 -11.56 -7.54 -1.26
C MET A 38 -12.50 -6.54 -1.94
N THR A 39 -12.03 -5.92 -3.02
CA THR A 39 -12.89 -5.21 -3.96
C THR A 39 -13.37 -6.20 -5.02
N ASN A 40 -14.63 -6.06 -5.42
CA ASN A 40 -15.32 -6.90 -6.41
C ASN A 40 -15.46 -8.37 -5.97
N HIS A 41 -15.45 -9.31 -6.93
CA HIS A 41 -15.78 -10.72 -6.72
C HIS A 41 -14.61 -11.64 -7.08
N GLY A 42 -14.73 -12.92 -6.73
CA GLY A 42 -13.73 -13.96 -6.90
C GLY A 42 -13.59 -14.81 -5.64
N HIS A 43 -12.65 -15.73 -5.63
CA HIS A 43 -12.34 -16.50 -4.42
C HIS A 43 -11.81 -15.59 -3.31
N ALA A 44 -12.12 -15.93 -2.07
CA ALA A 44 -11.66 -15.18 -0.91
C ALA A 44 -10.12 -15.01 -0.93
N PRO A 45 -9.60 -13.80 -0.67
CA PRO A 45 -8.17 -13.59 -0.62
C PRO A 45 -7.56 -14.31 0.58
N ARG A 46 -6.35 -14.85 0.39
CA ARG A 46 -5.58 -15.46 1.47
C ARG A 46 -4.30 -14.67 1.67
N TRP A 47 -4.26 -13.98 2.80
CA TRP A 47 -3.12 -13.22 3.28
C TRP A 47 -2.55 -13.93 4.50
N GLU A 48 -1.28 -14.29 4.46
CA GLU A 48 -0.64 -15.04 5.52
C GLU A 48 0.84 -14.75 5.65
N ILE A 49 1.41 -15.06 6.79
CA ILE A 49 2.85 -15.02 7.00
C ILE A 49 3.48 -16.24 6.34
N VAL A 50 4.50 -15.97 5.53
CA VAL A 50 5.31 -17.01 4.87
C VAL A 50 6.80 -16.80 5.16
N LYS A 51 7.60 -17.86 4.96
CA LYS A 51 9.06 -17.77 5.12
C LYS A 51 9.71 -17.28 3.83
N ASP A 52 10.56 -16.25 3.93
CA ASP A 52 11.41 -15.80 2.83
C ASP A 52 12.77 -15.28 3.37
N LEU A 53 13.82 -16.05 3.14
CA LEU A 53 15.18 -15.69 3.58
C LEU A 53 15.86 -14.64 2.70
N SER A 54 15.22 -14.18 1.63
CA SER A 54 15.71 -13.07 0.81
C SER A 54 15.18 -11.71 1.25
N ALA A 55 14.29 -11.66 2.25
CA ALA A 55 13.71 -10.43 2.78
C ALA A 55 14.75 -9.56 3.51
N ALA A 56 14.47 -8.29 3.63
CA ALA A 56 15.34 -7.36 4.35
C ALA A 56 15.30 -7.60 5.86
N THR A 57 14.13 -7.95 6.39
CA THR A 57 13.98 -8.54 7.72
C THR A 57 13.62 -10.01 7.57
N GLN A 58 14.09 -10.84 8.48
CA GLN A 58 14.00 -12.30 8.36
C GLN A 58 13.52 -12.92 9.67
N PRO A 59 12.86 -14.08 9.62
CA PRO A 59 12.70 -14.96 8.44
C PRO A 59 11.35 -14.85 7.74
N TYR A 60 10.44 -13.97 8.17
CA TYR A 60 9.04 -13.99 7.75
C TYR A 60 8.61 -12.71 7.03
N VAL A 61 7.68 -12.88 6.10
CA VAL A 61 7.07 -11.79 5.32
C VAL A 61 5.56 -11.97 5.26
N PHE A 62 4.82 -10.90 4.99
CA PHE A 62 3.38 -10.96 4.79
C PHE A 62 3.07 -11.12 3.31
N ALA A 63 2.26 -12.10 2.95
CA ALA A 63 2.05 -12.50 1.57
C ALA A 63 0.56 -12.64 1.21
N GLN A 64 0.20 -12.16 0.03
CA GLN A 64 -1.01 -12.60 -0.66
C GLN A 64 -0.67 -13.85 -1.46
N VAL A 65 -1.30 -14.99 -1.15
CA VAL A 65 -0.93 -16.30 -1.70
C VAL A 65 -2.05 -17.01 -2.47
N SER A 66 -3.27 -16.45 -2.53
CA SER A 66 -4.36 -17.02 -3.32
C SER A 66 -4.30 -16.54 -4.76
N ALA A 67 -4.14 -17.46 -5.71
CA ALA A 67 -4.17 -17.19 -7.13
C ALA A 67 -5.59 -17.43 -7.70
N ASP A 68 -6.20 -16.38 -8.28
CA ASP A 68 -7.51 -16.44 -8.93
C ASP A 68 -7.47 -15.53 -10.17
N PRO A 69 -7.72 -16.05 -11.39
CA PRO A 69 -7.51 -15.30 -12.63
C PRO A 69 -8.56 -14.21 -12.89
N VAL A 70 -9.51 -13.99 -12.00
CA VAL A 70 -10.52 -12.92 -12.15
C VAL A 70 -9.84 -11.55 -12.14
N ARG A 71 -9.78 -10.88 -13.30
CA ARG A 71 -8.95 -9.68 -13.55
C ARG A 71 -9.30 -8.46 -12.73
N ASP A 72 -10.53 -8.33 -12.29
CA ASP A 72 -11.01 -7.21 -11.46
C ASP A 72 -11.17 -7.59 -9.98
N ARG A 73 -10.66 -8.75 -9.58
CA ARG A 73 -10.50 -9.14 -8.17
C ARG A 73 -9.32 -8.41 -7.56
N PHE A 74 -9.56 -7.64 -6.48
CA PHE A 74 -8.53 -6.86 -5.80
C PHE A 74 -8.42 -7.27 -4.33
N PRO A 75 -7.55 -8.24 -4.00
CA PRO A 75 -7.22 -8.59 -2.63
C PRO A 75 -6.59 -7.44 -1.86
N LEU A 76 -7.05 -7.20 -0.63
CA LEU A 76 -6.62 -6.13 0.25
C LEU A 76 -6.18 -6.68 1.61
N ALA A 77 -5.13 -6.11 2.17
CA ALA A 77 -4.79 -6.21 3.58
C ALA A 77 -4.65 -4.80 4.15
N ILE A 78 -5.52 -4.44 5.09
CA ILE A 78 -5.64 -3.09 5.63
C ILE A 78 -5.04 -3.03 7.03
N PHE A 79 -4.12 -2.12 7.26
CA PHE A 79 -3.47 -1.91 8.55
C PHE A 79 -4.37 -1.09 9.48
N ASN A 80 -4.77 -1.69 10.61
CA ASN A 80 -5.78 -1.15 11.52
C ASN A 80 -5.25 -0.01 12.39
N ASP A 81 -3.97 -0.06 12.76
CA ASP A 81 -3.38 0.77 13.80
C ASP A 81 -2.84 2.12 13.29
N ALA A 82 -3.21 2.52 12.08
CA ALA A 82 -2.86 3.83 11.56
C ALA A 82 -4.06 4.52 10.91
N THR A 83 -4.14 5.84 11.11
CA THR A 83 -4.99 6.74 10.35
C THR A 83 -4.09 7.66 9.54
N PHE A 84 -4.37 7.82 8.26
CA PHE A 84 -3.51 8.49 7.31
C PHE A 84 -4.28 9.47 6.43
N ARG A 85 -3.92 10.73 6.48
CA ARG A 85 -4.34 11.77 5.54
C ARG A 85 -3.17 12.22 4.70
N ASP A 86 -2.15 12.75 5.36
CA ASP A 86 -0.93 13.26 4.80
C ASP A 86 0.26 12.53 5.44
N GLY A 87 1.33 12.33 4.68
CA GLY A 87 2.48 11.59 5.19
C GLY A 87 3.16 10.78 4.11
N ASP A 88 3.93 9.81 4.58
CA ASP A 88 4.62 8.83 3.77
C ASP A 88 4.13 7.43 4.14
N VAL A 89 3.86 6.60 3.14
CA VAL A 89 3.64 5.16 3.29
C VAL A 89 4.56 4.42 2.33
N SER A 90 5.23 3.37 2.79
CA SER A 90 6.12 2.57 1.96
C SER A 90 6.10 1.10 2.37
N VAL A 91 6.52 0.24 1.44
CA VAL A 91 6.66 -1.19 1.66
C VAL A 91 7.75 -1.74 0.73
N ARG A 92 8.46 -2.76 1.16
CA ARG A 92 9.19 -3.65 0.25
C ARG A 92 8.19 -4.64 -0.33
N LEU A 93 8.17 -4.81 -1.62
CA LEU A 93 7.35 -5.79 -2.30
C LEU A 93 8.19 -6.66 -3.22
N LYS A 94 7.80 -7.94 -3.32
CA LYS A 94 8.40 -8.93 -4.23
C LYS A 94 7.27 -9.63 -4.98
N PRO A 95 7.03 -9.28 -6.26
CA PRO A 95 6.11 -10.02 -7.12
C PRO A 95 6.68 -11.42 -7.39
N VAL A 96 5.98 -12.47 -6.94
CA VAL A 96 6.48 -13.86 -7.00
C VAL A 96 5.93 -14.59 -8.20
N SER A 97 4.62 -14.54 -8.42
CA SER A 97 3.97 -15.19 -9.55
C SER A 97 2.66 -14.50 -9.92
N GLY A 98 2.14 -14.85 -11.09
CA GLY A 98 0.90 -14.41 -11.70
C GLY A 98 1.03 -14.54 -13.21
N ARG A 99 -0.01 -15.05 -13.87
CA ARG A 99 -0.07 -15.19 -15.33
C ARG A 99 -0.90 -14.10 -15.97
N GLU A 100 -2.02 -13.75 -15.34
CA GLU A 100 -2.88 -12.65 -15.78
C GLU A 100 -2.27 -11.30 -15.39
N VAL A 101 -1.79 -11.19 -14.15
CA VAL A 101 -1.12 -10.01 -13.61
C VAL A 101 -0.10 -10.44 -12.57
N GLN A 102 1.02 -9.72 -12.48
CA GLN A 102 2.02 -9.94 -11.43
C GLN A 102 2.34 -8.60 -10.77
N ALA A 103 1.51 -8.22 -9.80
CA ALA A 103 1.54 -6.88 -9.25
C ALA A 103 1.28 -6.85 -7.75
N GLY A 104 1.91 -5.87 -7.11
CA GLY A 104 1.61 -5.46 -5.74
C GLY A 104 1.41 -3.95 -5.65
N GLY A 105 0.84 -3.48 -4.56
CA GLY A 105 0.57 -2.06 -4.41
C GLY A 105 0.38 -1.60 -2.97
N LEU A 106 0.40 -0.26 -2.82
CA LEU A 106 0.10 0.47 -1.60
C LEU A 106 -1.24 1.16 -1.70
N VAL A 107 -2.06 0.98 -0.67
CA VAL A 107 -3.34 1.67 -0.49
C VAL A 107 -3.18 2.80 0.51
N TRP A 108 -3.80 3.95 0.22
CA TRP A 108 -3.89 5.06 1.17
C TRP A 108 -5.26 5.72 1.14
N ARG A 109 -5.61 6.40 2.24
CA ARG A 109 -6.93 6.99 2.47
C ARG A 109 -8.07 6.01 2.21
N TYR A 110 -7.86 4.76 2.59
CA TYR A 110 -8.88 3.70 2.49
C TYR A 110 -10.05 4.01 3.42
N ARG A 111 -11.24 4.01 2.86
CA ARG A 111 -12.52 4.20 3.56
C ARG A 111 -13.25 2.88 3.77
N ASP A 112 -13.32 2.09 2.70
CA ASP A 112 -13.95 0.78 2.62
C ASP A 112 -13.38 0.02 1.40
N PRO A 113 -13.76 -1.26 1.18
CA PRO A 113 -13.23 -2.06 0.06
C PRO A 113 -13.47 -1.48 -1.33
N ASN A 114 -14.37 -0.52 -1.48
CA ASN A 114 -14.76 0.06 -2.76
C ASN A 114 -14.27 1.50 -2.95
N ASN A 115 -13.59 2.09 -1.93
CA ASN A 115 -13.23 3.51 -1.95
C ASN A 115 -11.85 3.77 -1.33
N TYR A 116 -10.82 3.94 -2.18
CA TYR A 116 -9.43 4.18 -1.77
C TYR A 116 -8.55 4.65 -2.93
N TYR A 117 -7.37 5.17 -2.62
CA TYR A 117 -6.28 5.35 -3.60
C TYR A 117 -5.33 4.16 -3.61
N LEU A 118 -4.73 3.91 -4.77
CA LEU A 118 -3.82 2.81 -5.03
C LEU A 118 -2.62 3.25 -5.88
N ALA A 119 -1.40 2.96 -5.42
CA ALA A 119 -0.19 2.93 -6.25
C ALA A 119 0.19 1.47 -6.53
N ARG A 120 0.26 1.09 -7.80
CA ARG A 120 0.55 -0.26 -8.27
C ARG A 120 1.93 -0.33 -8.92
N ALA A 121 2.72 -1.34 -8.57
CA ALA A 121 3.90 -1.79 -9.31
C ALA A 121 3.59 -3.15 -9.96
N ASN A 122 3.80 -3.28 -11.27
CA ASN A 122 3.47 -4.48 -12.05
C ASN A 122 4.68 -5.01 -12.79
N ALA A 123 5.08 -6.24 -12.48
CA ALA A 123 6.25 -6.89 -13.05
C ALA A 123 6.02 -7.39 -14.49
N LEU A 124 4.83 -7.87 -14.85
CA LEU A 124 4.56 -8.32 -16.22
C LEU A 124 4.55 -7.17 -17.22
N GLU A 125 3.99 -6.03 -16.83
CA GLU A 125 3.89 -4.85 -17.69
C GLU A 125 5.09 -3.91 -17.55
N ASN A 126 5.97 -4.14 -16.57
CA ASN A 126 7.06 -3.24 -16.22
C ASN A 126 6.60 -1.79 -16.12
N ASN A 127 5.60 -1.55 -15.27
CA ASN A 127 5.07 -0.21 -15.08
C ASN A 127 4.65 0.09 -13.63
N VAL A 128 4.61 1.38 -13.32
CA VAL A 128 4.04 1.94 -12.10
C VAL A 128 2.89 2.84 -12.48
N GLN A 129 1.76 2.71 -11.80
CA GLN A 129 0.56 3.50 -12.08
C GLN A 129 -0.22 3.81 -10.81
N VAL A 130 -0.92 4.95 -10.81
CA VAL A 130 -1.81 5.35 -9.72
C VAL A 130 -3.25 5.31 -10.18
N PHE A 131 -4.10 4.79 -9.30
CA PHE A 131 -5.54 4.70 -9.48
C PHE A 131 -6.27 5.24 -8.26
N LYS A 132 -7.51 5.59 -8.43
CA LYS A 132 -8.52 5.52 -7.39
C LYS A 132 -9.41 4.31 -7.63
N VAL A 133 -9.89 3.71 -6.57
CA VAL A 133 -11.03 2.81 -6.60
C VAL A 133 -12.19 3.60 -6.00
N GLU A 134 -13.23 3.81 -6.79
CA GLU A 134 -14.41 4.57 -6.41
C GLU A 134 -15.64 3.75 -6.75
N ASN A 135 -16.46 3.43 -5.74
CA ASN A 135 -17.62 2.53 -5.87
C ASN A 135 -17.26 1.17 -6.52
N GLY A 136 -16.09 0.62 -6.17
CA GLY A 136 -15.57 -0.65 -6.70
C GLY A 136 -14.91 -0.56 -8.09
N GLN A 137 -15.02 0.57 -8.77
CA GLN A 137 -14.41 0.77 -10.08
C GLN A 137 -12.98 1.30 -9.96
N ARG A 138 -12.02 0.60 -10.57
CA ARG A 138 -10.62 1.04 -10.62
C ARG A 138 -10.41 2.02 -11.77
N ILE A 139 -10.20 3.29 -11.45
CA ILE A 139 -10.08 4.41 -12.38
C ILE A 139 -8.62 4.90 -12.37
N PRO A 140 -7.91 4.89 -13.51
CA PRO A 140 -6.56 5.44 -13.58
C PRO A 140 -6.59 6.96 -13.40
N LEU A 141 -5.73 7.49 -12.54
CA LEU A 141 -5.57 8.94 -12.36
C LEU A 141 -4.63 9.55 -13.40
N MET A 142 -3.79 8.72 -13.99
CA MET A 142 -2.87 9.09 -15.06
C MET A 142 -2.38 7.86 -15.82
N ALA A 143 -1.70 8.08 -16.94
CA ALA A 143 -1.02 7.02 -17.68
C ALA A 143 0.04 6.35 -16.80
N GLY A 144 0.21 5.05 -16.96
CA GLY A 144 1.28 4.31 -16.31
C GLY A 144 2.65 4.73 -16.85
N VAL A 145 3.65 4.77 -15.97
CA VAL A 145 5.03 5.08 -16.31
C VAL A 145 5.81 3.78 -16.41
N ARG A 146 6.50 3.56 -17.54
CA ARG A 146 7.37 2.39 -17.71
C ARG A 146 8.51 2.44 -16.70
N HIS A 147 8.62 1.40 -15.92
CA HIS A 147 9.67 1.20 -14.94
C HIS A 147 9.81 -0.29 -14.68
N GLU A 148 11.02 -0.79 -14.75
CA GLU A 148 11.30 -2.20 -14.51
C GLU A 148 10.96 -2.57 -13.06
N ILE A 149 10.13 -3.59 -12.90
CA ILE A 149 9.78 -4.21 -11.63
C ILE A 149 10.19 -5.67 -11.71
N PRO A 150 11.29 -6.06 -11.08
CA PRO A 150 11.82 -7.40 -11.24
C PRO A 150 10.92 -8.45 -10.58
N THR A 151 10.73 -9.58 -11.27
CA THR A 151 10.09 -10.77 -10.72
C THR A 151 11.02 -11.47 -9.72
N ASN A 152 10.47 -11.98 -8.61
CA ASN A 152 11.22 -12.67 -7.54
C ASN A 152 12.36 -11.83 -6.91
N ALA A 153 12.29 -10.50 -7.02
CA ALA A 153 13.22 -9.61 -6.37
C ALA A 153 12.48 -8.49 -5.62
N TRP A 154 13.13 -7.96 -4.59
CA TRP A 154 12.57 -6.94 -3.74
C TRP A 154 12.75 -5.55 -4.34
N SER A 155 11.68 -4.76 -4.36
CA SER A 155 11.68 -3.33 -4.65
C SER A 155 10.96 -2.55 -3.55
N ILE A 156 11.33 -1.31 -3.34
CA ILE A 156 10.65 -0.41 -2.38
C ILE A 156 9.64 0.43 -3.15
N LEU A 157 8.36 0.25 -2.87
CA LEU A 157 7.32 1.15 -3.32
C LEU A 157 7.00 2.15 -2.21
N LYS A 158 6.96 3.45 -2.53
CA LYS A 158 6.64 4.51 -1.58
C LYS A 158 5.66 5.51 -2.19
N VAL A 159 4.70 5.95 -1.37
CA VAL A 159 3.79 7.06 -1.66
C VAL A 159 4.01 8.17 -0.64
N THR A 160 4.15 9.40 -1.13
CA THR A 160 4.06 10.63 -0.33
C THR A 160 2.77 11.34 -0.69
N ALA A 161 1.90 11.59 0.28
CA ALA A 161 0.64 12.33 0.08
C ALA A 161 0.61 13.62 0.90
N ARG A 162 0.15 14.72 0.29
CA ARG A 162 0.00 16.05 0.90
C ARG A 162 -1.20 16.77 0.27
N GLY A 163 -2.25 17.03 1.07
CA GLY A 163 -3.49 17.61 0.55
C GLY A 163 -4.07 16.75 -0.57
N ASN A 164 -4.27 17.32 -1.74
CA ASN A 164 -4.71 16.59 -2.94
C ASN A 164 -3.57 16.04 -3.81
N ARG A 165 -2.31 16.26 -3.45
CA ARG A 165 -1.13 15.87 -4.24
C ARG A 165 -0.54 14.57 -3.72
N PHE A 166 0.02 13.78 -4.65
CA PHE A 166 0.78 12.58 -4.32
C PHE A 166 2.02 12.44 -5.20
N GLN A 167 3.02 11.75 -4.68
CA GLN A 167 4.23 11.34 -5.40
C GLN A 167 4.45 9.85 -5.14
N VAL A 168 4.88 9.12 -6.16
CA VAL A 168 5.20 7.69 -6.06
C VAL A 168 6.66 7.48 -6.42
N PHE A 169 7.33 6.68 -5.61
CA PHE A 169 8.74 6.35 -5.75
C PHE A 169 8.89 4.82 -5.81
N VAL A 170 9.84 4.36 -6.62
CA VAL A 170 10.37 3.00 -6.60
C VAL A 170 11.86 3.10 -6.36
N ASP A 171 12.37 2.33 -5.40
CA ASP A 171 13.78 2.28 -5.02
C ASP A 171 14.39 3.69 -4.86
N HIS A 172 13.68 4.55 -4.10
CA HIS A 172 14.00 5.95 -3.81
C HIS A 172 13.93 6.90 -5.00
N ARG A 173 13.71 6.42 -6.24
CA ARG A 173 13.54 7.26 -7.43
C ARG A 173 12.07 7.66 -7.57
N ARG A 174 11.78 8.95 -7.72
CA ARG A 174 10.43 9.43 -8.02
C ARG A 174 10.04 9.03 -9.44
N ILE A 175 8.99 8.22 -9.58
CA ILE A 175 8.50 7.69 -10.86
C ILE A 175 7.39 8.57 -11.41
N LEU A 176 6.45 8.98 -10.56
CA LEU A 176 5.32 9.80 -10.98
C LEU A 176 4.84 10.73 -9.85
N GLN A 177 4.08 11.75 -10.24
CA GLN A 177 3.39 12.64 -9.32
C GLN A 177 2.08 13.10 -9.95
N GLY A 178 1.10 13.42 -9.12
CA GLY A 178 -0.20 13.87 -9.56
C GLY A 178 -1.02 14.47 -8.44
N TRP A 179 -2.30 14.70 -8.75
CA TRP A 179 -3.27 15.22 -7.82
C TRP A 179 -4.66 14.65 -8.12
N ASP A 180 -5.49 14.52 -7.09
CA ASP A 180 -6.90 14.14 -7.18
C ASP A 180 -7.66 14.66 -5.96
N ASN A 181 -8.93 15.04 -6.14
CA ASN A 181 -9.76 15.64 -5.10
C ASN A 181 -10.83 14.69 -4.54
N THR A 182 -10.84 13.40 -4.90
CA THR A 182 -11.92 12.47 -4.54
C THR A 182 -11.90 12.13 -3.05
N PHE A 183 -10.74 11.74 -2.52
CA PHE A 183 -10.61 11.32 -1.11
C PHE A 183 -9.65 12.26 -0.37
N LEU A 184 -10.17 13.36 0.20
CA LEU A 184 -9.37 14.37 0.91
C LEU A 184 -9.31 14.18 2.42
N THR A 185 -10.15 13.31 2.98
CA THR A 185 -10.19 13.00 4.41
C THR A 185 -9.25 11.87 4.78
N SER A 186 -8.99 11.72 6.06
CA SER A 186 -8.21 10.59 6.59
C SER A 186 -8.90 9.26 6.31
N GLY A 187 -8.09 8.23 6.12
CA GLY A 187 -8.52 6.85 5.98
C GLY A 187 -7.44 5.91 6.48
N LYS A 188 -7.57 4.60 6.23
CA LYS A 188 -6.53 3.62 6.54
C LYS A 188 -5.49 3.54 5.42
N VAL A 189 -4.45 2.79 5.68
CA VAL A 189 -3.41 2.39 4.71
C VAL A 189 -3.35 0.87 4.62
N GLY A 190 -2.79 0.35 3.54
CA GLY A 190 -2.72 -1.09 3.38
C GLY A 190 -1.97 -1.55 2.13
N LEU A 191 -2.09 -2.85 1.89
CA LEU A 191 -1.50 -3.58 0.78
C LEU A 191 -2.58 -4.03 -0.19
N TRP A 192 -2.20 -4.22 -1.43
CA TRP A 192 -3.10 -4.57 -2.51
C TRP A 192 -2.42 -5.52 -3.49
N THR A 193 -3.20 -6.44 -4.04
CA THR A 193 -2.83 -7.23 -5.22
C THR A 193 -4.00 -7.30 -6.20
N VAL A 194 -3.82 -8.01 -7.31
CA VAL A 194 -4.85 -8.16 -8.34
C VAL A 194 -4.83 -9.54 -8.96
N ALA A 195 -6.01 -10.05 -9.30
CA ALA A 195 -6.18 -11.31 -10.00
C ALA A 195 -5.40 -12.46 -9.32
N ASP A 196 -4.56 -13.14 -10.11
CA ASP A 196 -3.72 -14.27 -9.69
C ASP A 196 -2.34 -13.88 -9.16
N SER A 197 -2.11 -12.58 -8.88
CA SER A 197 -0.83 -12.11 -8.35
C SER A 197 -0.54 -12.69 -6.98
N VAL A 198 0.57 -13.44 -6.86
CA VAL A 198 1.19 -13.78 -5.59
C VAL A 198 2.31 -12.79 -5.33
N THR A 199 2.19 -12.01 -4.26
CA THR A 199 3.15 -10.96 -3.92
C THR A 199 3.48 -11.01 -2.43
N TYR A 200 4.77 -10.90 -2.12
CA TYR A 200 5.31 -10.83 -0.76
C TYR A 200 5.58 -9.38 -0.37
N PHE A 201 5.40 -9.06 0.90
CA PHE A 201 5.57 -7.73 1.45
C PHE A 201 6.35 -7.77 2.76
N ASP A 202 7.26 -6.81 2.93
CA ASP A 202 8.09 -6.65 4.12
C ASP A 202 8.32 -5.16 4.42
N GLU A 203 8.74 -4.84 5.65
CA GLU A 203 9.04 -3.46 6.09
C GLU A 203 7.95 -2.45 5.70
N PHE A 204 6.70 -2.72 6.04
CA PHE A 204 5.63 -1.74 5.85
C PHE A 204 5.82 -0.55 6.80
N ARG A 205 5.88 0.66 6.26
CA ARG A 205 6.18 1.88 7.01
C ARG A 205 5.08 2.91 6.80
N VAL A 206 4.64 3.53 7.90
CA VAL A 206 3.67 4.63 7.89
C VAL A 206 4.22 5.78 8.72
N THR A 207 4.31 6.95 8.12
CA THR A 207 4.77 8.19 8.78
C THR A 207 3.72 9.28 8.51
N PRO A 208 2.67 9.39 9.34
CA PRO A 208 1.69 10.47 9.23
C PRO A 208 2.34 11.84 9.50
N LYS A 209 1.78 12.89 8.90
CA LYS A 209 2.18 14.30 9.12
C LYS A 209 0.98 15.15 9.44
#